data_e1ec3566cf12f96b19c1500b3554d96c
#
_entry.id   e1ec3566cf12f96b19c1500b3554d96c
#
_cell.length_a   1.000
_cell.length_b   1.000
_cell.length_c   1.000
_cell.angle_alpha   90.00
_cell.angle_beta   90.00
_cell.angle_gamma   90.00
#
_symmetry.space_group_name_H-M   'P 1'
#
loop_
_entity.id
_entity.type
_entity.pdbx_description
1 polymer ?
#
loop_
_entity_poly.entity_id
_entity_poly.type
_entity_poly.pdbx_seq_one_letter_code
_entity_poly.pdbx_strand_id
1 'polypeptide(L)'
;MIRAFIVASSSLVRTGLQSLFGGREVEVVGSVADFESLAGQWMDLQADVILVEASGEQFETVMDALAASQLASEAAIVVLTDHREAKLLAETLRAGVRAVLPSDIAPEQLVAALEAAAAGLIVVHPAEVDLMFPVVEGASRQLGELAEPLTPRESEVLQMLASGFANKTIAARLKISEHTVKFHVASILGKLGASSRTEAVSLGIRRGLVLL
;
A
#
# COMPACT_ATOMS: atom_id res chain seq x y z
N MET A 1 -7.96 -13.94 -23.38
CA MET A 1 -9.03 -12.94 -23.35
C MET A 1 -9.70 -13.07 -22.00
N ILE A 2 -9.77 -12.02 -21.20
CA ILE A 2 -10.29 -12.03 -19.84
C ILE A 2 -11.80 -11.86 -19.89
N ARG A 3 -12.53 -12.67 -19.15
CA ARG A 3 -14.00 -12.61 -19.05
C ARG A 3 -14.38 -11.77 -17.85
N ALA A 4 -14.89 -10.55 -18.10
CA ALA A 4 -15.28 -9.60 -17.09
C ALA A 4 -16.81 -9.54 -16.92
N PHE A 5 -17.28 -9.54 -15.68
CA PHE A 5 -18.67 -9.27 -15.33
C PHE A 5 -18.77 -7.90 -14.64
N ILE A 6 -19.75 -7.08 -15.02
CA ILE A 6 -19.89 -5.71 -14.51
C ILE A 6 -21.04 -5.63 -13.53
N VAL A 7 -20.78 -5.06 -12.34
CA VAL A 7 -21.78 -4.68 -11.35
C VAL A 7 -21.73 -3.16 -11.18
N ALA A 8 -22.77 -2.48 -11.62
CA ALA A 8 -22.89 -1.03 -11.47
C ALA A 8 -24.37 -0.62 -11.47
N SER A 9 -24.76 0.21 -10.51
CA SER A 9 -26.17 0.63 -10.35
C SER A 9 -26.66 1.43 -11.55
N SER A 10 -25.85 2.31 -12.11
CA SER A 10 -26.18 3.14 -13.26
C SER A 10 -26.09 2.35 -14.57
N SER A 11 -27.20 2.32 -15.33
CA SER A 11 -27.21 1.73 -16.68
C SER A 11 -26.26 2.44 -17.64
N LEU A 12 -26.07 3.75 -17.46
CA LEU A 12 -25.14 4.55 -18.27
C LEU A 12 -23.69 4.10 -18.03
N VAL A 13 -23.32 3.87 -16.75
CA VAL A 13 -21.99 3.36 -16.39
C VAL A 13 -21.79 1.96 -16.97
N ARG A 14 -22.77 1.05 -16.84
CA ARG A 14 -22.65 -0.29 -17.43
C ARG A 14 -22.43 -0.23 -18.94
N THR A 15 -23.21 0.58 -19.67
CA THR A 15 -23.06 0.74 -21.12
C THR A 15 -21.70 1.37 -21.46
N GLY A 16 -21.25 2.36 -20.71
CA GLY A 16 -19.95 3.00 -20.88
C GLY A 16 -18.80 2.02 -20.73
N LEU A 17 -18.79 1.22 -19.64
CA LEU A 17 -17.78 0.20 -19.39
C LEU A 17 -17.80 -0.90 -20.49
N GLN A 18 -18.97 -1.36 -20.91
CA GLN A 18 -19.08 -2.32 -22.01
C GLN A 18 -18.49 -1.77 -23.32
N SER A 19 -18.78 -0.51 -23.64
CA SER A 19 -18.25 0.16 -24.83
C SER A 19 -16.74 0.35 -24.76
N LEU A 20 -16.19 0.61 -23.56
CA LEU A 20 -14.77 0.80 -23.32
C LEU A 20 -13.97 -0.47 -23.63
N PHE A 21 -14.52 -1.64 -23.35
CA PHE A 21 -13.86 -2.92 -23.61
C PHE A 21 -14.04 -3.44 -25.04
N GLY A 22 -14.92 -2.83 -25.83
CA GLY A 22 -15.18 -3.23 -27.23
C GLY A 22 -13.90 -3.24 -28.07
N GLY A 23 -13.49 -4.43 -28.58
CA GLY A 23 -12.29 -4.61 -29.39
C GLY A 23 -10.97 -4.73 -28.63
N ARG A 24 -11.01 -4.85 -27.28
CA ARG A 24 -9.84 -5.06 -26.41
C ARG A 24 -9.75 -6.53 -25.94
N GLU A 25 -8.73 -6.84 -25.15
CA GLU A 25 -8.49 -8.21 -24.62
C GLU A 25 -9.45 -8.61 -23.48
N VAL A 26 -10.49 -7.83 -23.23
CA VAL A 26 -11.51 -8.06 -22.20
C VAL A 26 -12.86 -8.28 -22.86
N GLU A 27 -13.47 -9.45 -22.57
CA GLU A 27 -14.82 -9.81 -22.99
C GLU A 27 -15.80 -9.57 -21.84
N VAL A 28 -16.80 -8.74 -22.05
CA VAL A 28 -17.88 -8.53 -21.05
C VAL A 28 -18.92 -9.64 -21.21
N VAL A 29 -18.95 -10.56 -20.25
CA VAL A 29 -19.83 -11.74 -20.27
C VAL A 29 -21.23 -11.44 -19.70
N GLY A 30 -21.40 -10.30 -19.01
CA GLY A 30 -22.69 -9.88 -18.48
C GLY A 30 -22.56 -8.61 -17.63
N SER A 31 -23.71 -8.03 -17.28
CA SER A 31 -23.76 -6.88 -16.36
C SER A 31 -25.08 -6.84 -15.59
N VAL A 32 -25.01 -6.44 -14.32
CA VAL A 32 -26.18 -6.27 -13.43
C VAL A 32 -26.11 -4.96 -12.65
N ALA A 33 -27.23 -4.59 -12.04
CA ALA A 33 -27.31 -3.37 -11.25
C ALA A 33 -26.75 -3.54 -9.82
N ASP A 34 -26.84 -4.74 -9.26
CA ASP A 34 -26.53 -5.04 -7.86
C ASP A 34 -26.06 -6.48 -7.67
N PHE A 35 -25.54 -6.78 -6.47
CA PHE A 35 -25.04 -8.12 -6.11
C PHE A 35 -26.13 -9.18 -5.96
N GLU A 36 -27.35 -8.80 -5.61
CA GLU A 36 -28.48 -9.74 -5.49
C GLU A 36 -28.79 -10.33 -6.87
N SER A 37 -28.83 -9.49 -7.89
CA SER A 37 -29.00 -9.89 -9.29
C SER A 37 -27.82 -10.72 -9.81
N LEU A 38 -26.60 -10.48 -9.34
CA LEU A 38 -25.42 -11.27 -9.68
C LEU A 38 -25.53 -12.69 -9.13
N ALA A 39 -25.92 -12.84 -7.86
CA ALA A 39 -26.00 -14.16 -7.21
C ALA A 39 -26.90 -15.14 -7.97
N GLY A 40 -27.96 -14.66 -8.61
CA GLY A 40 -28.85 -15.46 -9.43
C GLY A 40 -28.27 -15.95 -10.76
N GLN A 41 -27.19 -15.32 -11.25
CA GLN A 41 -26.61 -15.58 -12.57
C GLN A 41 -25.19 -16.17 -12.49
N TRP A 42 -24.54 -16.08 -11.34
CA TRP A 42 -23.10 -16.36 -11.18
C TRP A 42 -22.67 -17.76 -11.62
N MET A 43 -23.45 -18.78 -11.28
CA MET A 43 -23.10 -20.19 -11.53
C MET A 43 -22.84 -20.53 -13.01
N ASP A 44 -23.42 -19.77 -13.93
CA ASP A 44 -23.34 -20.04 -15.39
C ASP A 44 -22.30 -19.16 -16.10
N LEU A 45 -21.73 -18.14 -15.42
CA LEU A 45 -21.01 -17.06 -16.10
C LEU A 45 -19.52 -17.29 -16.35
N GLN A 46 -18.84 -18.14 -15.55
CA GLN A 46 -17.40 -18.39 -15.65
C GLN A 46 -16.58 -17.10 -15.90
N ALA A 47 -16.82 -16.03 -15.14
CA ALA A 47 -16.06 -14.80 -15.25
C ALA A 47 -14.74 -14.91 -14.46
N ASP A 48 -13.67 -14.37 -15.04
CA ASP A 48 -12.36 -14.30 -14.40
C ASP A 48 -12.29 -13.11 -13.43
N VAL A 49 -13.02 -12.03 -13.75
CA VAL A 49 -13.03 -10.77 -13.00
C VAL A 49 -14.44 -10.24 -12.84
N ILE A 50 -14.76 -9.75 -11.65
CA ILE A 50 -15.95 -8.96 -11.37
C ILE A 50 -15.50 -7.50 -11.21
N LEU A 51 -15.94 -6.64 -12.13
CA LEU A 51 -15.72 -5.19 -12.06
C LEU A 51 -16.92 -4.54 -11.40
N VAL A 52 -16.70 -3.95 -10.25
CA VAL A 52 -17.73 -3.33 -9.41
C VAL A 52 -17.54 -1.83 -9.40
N GLU A 53 -18.57 -1.08 -9.76
CA GLU A 53 -18.61 0.36 -9.56
C GLU A 53 -19.34 0.64 -8.22
N ALA A 54 -18.65 1.33 -7.32
CA ALA A 54 -19.10 1.63 -5.98
C ALA A 54 -18.76 3.09 -5.62
N SER A 55 -19.54 4.02 -6.13
CA SER A 55 -19.36 5.46 -5.92
C SER A 55 -20.39 6.02 -4.95
N GLY A 56 -20.05 7.12 -4.28
CA GLY A 56 -20.96 7.83 -3.39
C GLY A 56 -21.48 7.00 -2.22
N GLU A 57 -22.73 7.23 -1.83
CA GLU A 57 -23.37 6.58 -0.66
C GLU A 57 -23.52 5.05 -0.79
N GLN A 58 -23.35 4.49 -1.97
CA GLN A 58 -23.53 3.05 -2.22
C GLN A 58 -22.31 2.22 -1.84
N PHE A 59 -21.17 2.84 -1.60
CA PHE A 59 -19.92 2.15 -1.33
C PHE A 59 -20.02 1.18 -0.15
N GLU A 60 -20.54 1.61 1.00
CA GLU A 60 -20.68 0.75 2.19
C GLU A 60 -21.62 -0.43 1.89
N THR A 61 -22.76 -0.20 1.24
CA THR A 61 -23.70 -1.26 0.86
C THR A 61 -23.08 -2.30 -0.06
N VAL A 62 -22.28 -1.86 -1.02
CA VAL A 62 -21.54 -2.71 -1.95
C VAL A 62 -20.48 -3.53 -1.21
N MET A 63 -19.77 -2.92 -0.28
CA MET A 63 -18.73 -3.59 0.51
C MET A 63 -19.33 -4.64 1.47
N ASP A 64 -20.46 -4.34 2.09
CA ASP A 64 -21.18 -5.28 2.95
C ASP A 64 -21.69 -6.48 2.13
N ALA A 65 -22.24 -6.25 0.96
CA ALA A 65 -22.69 -7.31 0.06
C ALA A 65 -21.51 -8.18 -0.44
N LEU A 66 -20.37 -7.56 -0.74
CA LEU A 66 -19.13 -8.25 -1.10
C LEU A 66 -18.62 -9.14 0.04
N ALA A 67 -18.56 -8.59 1.25
CA ALA A 67 -18.09 -9.32 2.44
C ALA A 67 -19.01 -10.51 2.80
N ALA A 68 -20.31 -10.40 2.54
CA ALA A 68 -21.29 -11.46 2.74
C ALA A 68 -21.24 -12.53 1.63
N SER A 69 -20.66 -12.24 0.47
CA SER A 69 -20.55 -13.14 -0.67
C SER A 69 -19.29 -14.01 -0.61
N GLN A 70 -19.29 -15.15 -1.27
CA GLN A 70 -18.09 -15.98 -1.46
C GLN A 70 -17.39 -15.67 -2.78
N LEU A 71 -17.81 -14.65 -3.51
CA LEU A 71 -17.35 -14.31 -4.85
C LEU A 71 -15.84 -14.05 -4.93
N ALA A 72 -15.24 -13.47 -3.87
CA ALA A 72 -13.79 -13.21 -3.79
C ALA A 72 -12.92 -14.48 -3.85
N SER A 73 -13.50 -15.67 -3.60
CA SER A 73 -12.81 -16.95 -3.75
C SER A 73 -12.97 -17.56 -5.14
N GLU A 74 -13.91 -17.07 -5.94
CA GLU A 74 -14.28 -17.63 -7.23
C GLU A 74 -13.82 -16.79 -8.42
N ALA A 75 -13.74 -15.47 -8.24
CA ALA A 75 -13.20 -14.53 -9.25
C ALA A 75 -12.42 -13.37 -8.61
N ALA A 76 -11.57 -12.73 -9.40
CA ALA A 76 -10.89 -11.53 -8.97
C ALA A 76 -11.88 -10.35 -8.92
N ILE A 77 -11.96 -9.65 -7.80
CA ILE A 77 -12.83 -8.49 -7.65
C ILE A 77 -12.02 -7.22 -7.83
N VAL A 78 -12.48 -6.35 -8.72
CA VAL A 78 -11.91 -5.02 -8.99
C VAL A 78 -12.98 -3.98 -8.71
N VAL A 79 -12.70 -3.02 -7.84
CA VAL A 79 -13.61 -1.96 -7.43
C VAL A 79 -13.18 -0.64 -8.04
N LEU A 80 -14.10 0.04 -8.73
CA LEU A 80 -13.98 1.43 -9.15
C LEU A 80 -14.71 2.29 -8.12
N THR A 81 -14.02 3.28 -7.56
CA THR A 81 -14.60 4.15 -6.54
C THR A 81 -14.01 5.55 -6.58
N ASP A 82 -14.78 6.52 -6.11
CA ASP A 82 -14.35 7.89 -5.81
C ASP A 82 -14.00 8.08 -4.32
N HIS A 83 -14.24 7.06 -3.48
CA HIS A 83 -13.86 7.07 -2.07
C HIS A 83 -12.36 6.83 -1.90
N ARG A 84 -11.67 7.79 -1.27
CA ARG A 84 -10.21 7.80 -1.10
C ARG A 84 -9.81 7.83 0.38
N GLU A 85 -10.37 6.95 1.18
CA GLU A 85 -10.00 6.82 2.58
C GLU A 85 -9.06 5.62 2.80
N ALA A 86 -7.88 5.88 3.39
CA ALA A 86 -6.87 4.84 3.64
C ALA A 86 -7.40 3.62 4.42
N LYS A 87 -8.25 3.86 5.42
CA LYS A 87 -8.84 2.81 6.24
C LYS A 87 -9.75 1.91 5.39
N LEU A 88 -10.61 2.53 4.61
CA LEU A 88 -11.57 1.88 3.73
C LEU A 88 -10.88 1.02 2.67
N LEU A 89 -9.84 1.57 2.04
CA LEU A 89 -9.01 0.87 1.07
C LEU A 89 -8.35 -0.39 1.67
N ALA A 90 -7.79 -0.27 2.87
CA ALA A 90 -7.17 -1.41 3.55
C ALA A 90 -8.20 -2.49 3.94
N GLU A 91 -9.40 -2.11 4.37
CA GLU A 91 -10.50 -3.02 4.68
C GLU A 91 -11.00 -3.74 3.43
N THR A 92 -11.16 -3.03 2.32
CA THR A 92 -11.56 -3.57 1.02
C THR A 92 -10.58 -4.63 0.53
N LEU A 93 -9.28 -4.37 0.58
CA LEU A 93 -8.25 -5.34 0.19
C LEU A 93 -8.23 -6.56 1.12
N ARG A 94 -8.46 -6.38 2.44
CA ARG A 94 -8.57 -7.50 3.39
C ARG A 94 -9.81 -8.36 3.14
N ALA A 95 -10.88 -7.78 2.61
CA ALA A 95 -12.07 -8.52 2.21
C ALA A 95 -11.87 -9.38 0.94
N GLY A 96 -10.67 -9.39 0.35
CA GLY A 96 -10.31 -10.22 -0.80
C GLY A 96 -10.40 -9.53 -2.15
N VAL A 97 -10.71 -8.23 -2.18
CA VAL A 97 -10.67 -7.43 -3.41
C VAL A 97 -9.24 -7.37 -3.95
N ARG A 98 -9.06 -7.53 -5.25
CA ARG A 98 -7.74 -7.55 -5.91
C ARG A 98 -7.30 -6.19 -6.40
N ALA A 99 -8.23 -5.29 -6.70
CA ALA A 99 -7.88 -3.94 -7.09
C ALA A 99 -8.91 -2.93 -6.58
N VAL A 100 -8.43 -1.78 -6.12
CA VAL A 100 -9.25 -0.60 -5.86
C VAL A 100 -8.68 0.53 -6.68
N LEU A 101 -9.50 1.10 -7.55
CA LEU A 101 -9.08 2.03 -8.58
C LEU A 101 -10.01 3.26 -8.60
N PRO A 102 -9.51 4.43 -8.96
CA PRO A 102 -10.34 5.61 -9.11
C PRO A 102 -11.36 5.46 -10.25
N SER A 103 -12.55 6.03 -10.10
CA SER A 103 -13.61 5.97 -11.11
C SER A 103 -13.23 6.68 -12.42
N ASP A 104 -12.26 7.60 -12.38
CA ASP A 104 -11.73 8.37 -13.52
C ASP A 104 -10.46 7.76 -14.13
N ILE A 105 -10.17 6.49 -13.84
CA ILE A 105 -9.00 5.78 -14.37
C ILE A 105 -9.00 5.72 -15.90
N ALA A 106 -7.82 5.85 -16.51
CA ALA A 106 -7.69 5.73 -17.95
C ALA A 106 -8.04 4.30 -18.43
N PRO A 107 -8.69 4.16 -19.60
CA PRO A 107 -9.11 2.85 -20.14
C PRO A 107 -7.99 1.81 -20.23
N GLU A 108 -6.80 2.23 -20.63
CA GLU A 108 -5.64 1.35 -20.78
C GLU A 108 -5.15 0.83 -19.41
N GLN A 109 -5.20 1.69 -18.40
CA GLN A 109 -4.83 1.32 -17.03
C GLN A 109 -5.86 0.36 -16.41
N LEU A 110 -7.16 0.59 -16.69
CA LEU A 110 -8.20 -0.32 -16.24
C LEU A 110 -8.03 -1.72 -16.82
N VAL A 111 -7.77 -1.83 -18.13
CA VAL A 111 -7.52 -3.12 -18.78
C VAL A 111 -6.31 -3.84 -18.14
N ALA A 112 -5.19 -3.13 -17.97
CA ALA A 112 -4.00 -3.68 -17.33
C ALA A 112 -4.26 -4.13 -15.88
N ALA A 113 -5.10 -3.39 -15.15
CA ALA A 113 -5.47 -3.74 -13.78
C ALA A 113 -6.36 -5.00 -13.74
N LEU A 114 -7.31 -5.15 -14.67
CA LEU A 114 -8.13 -6.36 -14.80
C LEU A 114 -7.26 -7.59 -15.11
N GLU A 115 -6.28 -7.44 -16.01
CA GLU A 115 -5.32 -8.50 -16.36
C GLU A 115 -4.50 -8.93 -15.14
N ALA A 116 -3.95 -7.98 -14.42
CA ALA A 116 -3.15 -8.25 -13.22
C ALA A 116 -4.00 -8.90 -12.11
N ALA A 117 -5.23 -8.42 -11.91
CA ALA A 117 -6.16 -8.98 -10.94
C ALA A 117 -6.56 -10.42 -11.30
N ALA A 118 -6.88 -10.70 -12.58
CA ALA A 118 -7.16 -12.05 -13.08
C ALA A 118 -5.98 -13.00 -12.89
N ALA A 119 -4.74 -12.49 -12.98
CA ALA A 119 -3.52 -13.25 -12.69
C ALA A 119 -3.27 -13.46 -11.17
N GLY A 120 -4.17 -12.99 -10.31
CA GLY A 120 -4.08 -13.14 -8.85
C GLY A 120 -3.24 -12.08 -8.15
N LEU A 121 -2.82 -11.02 -8.83
CA LEU A 121 -2.06 -9.91 -8.25
C LEU A 121 -2.99 -8.94 -7.52
N ILE A 122 -2.43 -8.19 -6.58
CA ILE A 122 -3.11 -7.03 -5.98
C ILE A 122 -2.64 -5.79 -6.70
N VAL A 123 -3.59 -4.98 -7.16
CA VAL A 123 -3.34 -3.74 -7.88
C VAL A 123 -3.83 -2.56 -7.06
N VAL A 124 -2.95 -1.61 -6.83
CA VAL A 124 -3.26 -0.36 -6.12
C VAL A 124 -2.80 0.80 -7.00
N HIS A 125 -3.68 1.75 -7.21
CA HIS A 125 -3.34 2.96 -7.95
C HIS A 125 -2.33 3.81 -7.14
N PRO A 126 -1.30 4.43 -7.76
CA PRO A 126 -0.29 5.21 -7.03
C PRO A 126 -0.89 6.27 -6.09
N ALA A 127 -1.95 6.96 -6.49
CA ALA A 127 -2.64 7.93 -5.64
C ALA A 127 -3.24 7.31 -4.35
N GLU A 128 -3.52 6.01 -4.35
CA GLU A 128 -4.05 5.28 -3.20
C GLU A 128 -2.92 4.75 -2.30
N VAL A 129 -1.74 4.51 -2.87
CA VAL A 129 -0.56 4.10 -2.10
C VAL A 129 -0.18 5.18 -1.10
N ASP A 130 -0.20 6.46 -1.50
CA ASP A 130 0.10 7.59 -0.63
C ASP A 130 -0.89 7.71 0.54
N LEU A 131 -2.14 7.28 0.34
CA LEU A 131 -3.16 7.24 1.38
C LEU A 131 -2.98 6.05 2.33
N MET A 132 -2.66 4.87 1.80
CA MET A 132 -2.45 3.64 2.60
C MET A 132 -1.18 3.71 3.44
N PHE A 133 -0.18 4.32 2.88
CA PHE A 133 1.09 4.60 3.53
C PHE A 133 1.26 6.12 3.57
N PRO A 134 0.45 6.84 4.39
CA PRO A 134 0.67 8.25 4.52
C PRO A 134 2.15 8.37 4.86
N VAL A 135 2.90 8.90 3.91
CA VAL A 135 4.21 9.45 4.23
C VAL A 135 3.86 10.41 5.35
N VAL A 136 4.04 9.95 6.59
CA VAL A 136 3.98 10.84 7.75
C VAL A 136 4.98 11.89 7.35
N GLU A 137 4.50 13.09 6.98
CA GLU A 137 5.41 14.19 6.62
C GLU A 137 6.41 14.48 7.75
N GLY A 138 6.12 13.97 8.96
CA GLY A 138 7.09 13.77 10.03
C GLY A 138 7.98 12.53 9.89
N ALA A 139 7.60 11.45 9.18
CA ALA A 139 8.46 10.27 9.02
C ALA A 139 9.36 10.39 7.77
N SER A 140 8.94 11.06 6.70
CA SER A 140 9.83 11.48 5.61
C SER A 140 10.78 12.61 6.05
N ARG A 141 10.33 13.51 6.93
CA ARG A 141 11.23 14.44 7.63
C ARG A 141 12.06 13.74 8.71
N GLN A 142 11.65 12.57 9.19
CA GLN A 142 12.45 11.73 10.10
C GLN A 142 13.34 10.71 9.37
N LEU A 143 13.11 10.44 8.08
CA LEU A 143 14.06 9.80 7.16
C LEU A 143 14.87 10.83 6.36
N GLY A 144 14.38 12.07 6.30
CA GLY A 144 15.02 13.20 5.68
C GLY A 144 15.92 13.91 6.66
N GLU A 145 17.08 14.24 6.15
CA GLU A 145 18.06 15.19 6.64
C GLU A 145 18.09 15.33 8.17
N LEU A 146 19.05 14.65 8.78
CA LEU A 146 19.56 15.09 10.07
C LEU A 146 19.69 16.61 9.97
N ALA A 147 19.11 17.34 10.89
CA ALA A 147 19.30 18.79 10.96
C ALA A 147 20.81 19.13 10.88
N GLU A 148 21.64 18.14 11.19
CA GLU A 148 23.08 18.10 10.99
C GLU A 148 23.49 16.63 10.73
N PRO A 149 24.17 16.30 9.59
CA PRO A 149 24.59 14.94 9.30
C PRO A 149 25.59 14.43 10.34
N LEU A 150 25.59 13.11 10.55
CA LEU A 150 26.62 12.50 11.40
C LEU A 150 27.99 12.71 10.76
N THR A 151 28.95 13.12 11.57
CA THR A 151 30.35 13.15 11.14
C THR A 151 30.86 11.72 10.90
N PRO A 152 31.93 11.51 10.11
CA PRO A 152 32.53 10.18 9.93
C PRO A 152 32.81 9.47 11.27
N ARG A 153 33.24 10.23 12.27
CA ARG A 153 33.54 9.68 13.61
C ARG A 153 32.30 9.27 14.39
N GLU A 154 31.23 10.01 14.28
CA GLU A 154 29.92 9.66 14.87
C GLU A 154 29.32 8.44 14.19
N SER A 155 29.48 8.28 12.88
CA SER A 155 29.04 7.11 12.13
C SER A 155 29.80 5.85 12.58
N GLU A 156 31.13 5.93 12.75
CA GLU A 156 31.93 4.82 13.31
C GLU A 156 31.45 4.42 14.72
N VAL A 157 31.20 5.42 15.57
CA VAL A 157 30.70 5.18 16.93
C VAL A 157 29.31 4.53 16.87
N LEU A 158 28.38 5.03 16.04
CA LEU A 158 27.03 4.48 15.89
C LEU A 158 27.06 3.03 15.41
N GLN A 159 27.94 2.68 14.45
CA GLN A 159 28.13 1.31 13.98
C GLN A 159 28.60 0.37 15.11
N MET A 160 29.51 0.85 15.97
CA MET A 160 29.97 0.08 17.12
C MET A 160 28.92 -0.03 18.23
N LEU A 161 28.06 0.99 18.39
CA LEU A 161 26.90 0.95 19.29
C LEU A 161 25.90 -0.13 18.84
N ALA A 162 25.66 -0.23 17.54
CA ALA A 162 24.78 -1.24 16.94
C ALA A 162 25.34 -2.65 17.09
N SER A 163 26.66 -2.81 17.03
CA SER A 163 27.35 -4.08 17.34
C SER A 163 27.39 -4.43 18.85
N GLY A 164 26.74 -3.62 19.69
CA GLY A 164 26.62 -3.89 21.14
C GLY A 164 27.84 -3.53 21.99
N PHE A 165 28.86 -2.86 21.44
CA PHE A 165 30.10 -2.56 22.20
C PHE A 165 29.89 -1.49 23.27
N ALA A 166 30.37 -1.75 24.49
CA ALA A 166 30.39 -0.76 25.56
C ALA A 166 31.35 0.41 25.24
N ASN A 167 31.10 1.59 25.81
CA ASN A 167 31.90 2.80 25.56
C ASN A 167 33.41 2.57 25.79
N LYS A 168 33.77 1.78 26.81
CA LYS A 168 35.17 1.38 27.10
C LYS A 168 35.80 0.61 25.94
N THR A 169 35.07 -0.31 25.32
CA THR A 169 35.53 -1.09 24.16
C THR A 169 35.66 -0.21 22.93
N ILE A 170 34.70 0.69 22.71
CA ILE A 170 34.72 1.68 21.61
C ILE A 170 35.96 2.59 21.78
N ALA A 171 36.17 3.11 22.97
CA ALA A 171 37.33 3.96 23.29
C ALA A 171 38.66 3.28 22.96
N ALA A 172 38.82 2.03 23.37
CA ALA A 172 40.04 1.24 23.09
C ALA A 172 40.23 1.02 21.58
N ARG A 173 39.17 0.66 20.83
CA ARG A 173 39.22 0.43 19.38
C ARG A 173 39.51 1.70 18.58
N LEU A 174 38.93 2.80 18.98
CA LEU A 174 39.08 4.09 18.33
C LEU A 174 40.28 4.90 18.81
N LYS A 175 41.01 4.39 19.81
CA LYS A 175 42.21 5.03 20.46
C LYS A 175 41.88 6.43 21.00
N ILE A 176 40.71 6.58 21.64
CA ILE A 176 40.23 7.83 22.27
C ILE A 176 39.84 7.55 23.72
N SER A 177 39.60 8.60 24.51
CA SER A 177 39.13 8.43 25.87
C SER A 177 37.65 7.97 25.91
N GLU A 178 37.29 7.24 27.00
CA GLU A 178 35.87 6.89 27.22
C GLU A 178 34.98 8.14 27.34
N HIS A 179 35.51 9.22 27.86
CA HIS A 179 34.83 10.50 27.95
C HIS A 179 34.52 11.05 26.56
N THR A 180 35.46 10.94 25.63
CA THR A 180 35.26 11.37 24.22
C THR A 180 34.16 10.50 23.54
N VAL A 181 34.13 9.19 23.83
CA VAL A 181 33.04 8.33 23.32
C VAL A 181 31.66 8.78 23.84
N LYS A 182 31.57 9.08 25.15
CA LYS A 182 30.32 9.61 25.75
C LYS A 182 29.88 10.90 25.08
N PHE A 183 30.83 11.78 24.74
CA PHE A 183 30.53 13.01 24.00
C PHE A 183 29.97 12.72 22.59
N HIS A 184 30.60 11.82 21.83
CA HIS A 184 30.08 11.39 20.54
C HIS A 184 28.69 10.75 20.64
N VAL A 185 28.46 9.92 21.65
CA VAL A 185 27.14 9.31 21.89
C VAL A 185 26.10 10.39 22.16
N ALA A 186 26.37 11.35 23.00
CA ALA A 186 25.45 12.46 23.28
C ALA A 186 25.14 13.28 22.01
N SER A 187 26.15 13.56 21.20
CA SER A 187 25.98 14.25 19.91
C SER A 187 25.12 13.44 18.94
N ILE A 188 25.36 12.13 18.82
CA ILE A 188 24.55 11.21 18.00
C ILE A 188 23.09 11.20 18.47
N LEU A 189 22.86 11.11 19.79
CA LEU A 189 21.51 11.18 20.36
C LEU A 189 20.79 12.48 19.95
N GLY A 190 21.47 13.62 20.09
CA GLY A 190 20.91 14.92 19.68
C GLY A 190 20.60 15.01 18.19
N LYS A 191 21.55 14.59 17.34
CA LYS A 191 21.39 14.63 15.87
C LYS A 191 20.32 13.66 15.36
N LEU A 192 20.15 12.51 16.00
CA LEU A 192 19.13 11.52 15.66
C LEU A 192 17.76 11.82 16.29
N GLY A 193 17.70 12.72 17.28
CA GLY A 193 16.50 12.97 18.08
C GLY A 193 16.16 11.79 19.00
N ALA A 194 17.16 11.02 19.42
CA ALA A 194 16.99 9.83 20.26
C ALA A 194 17.13 10.15 21.74
N SER A 195 16.27 9.57 22.57
CA SER A 195 16.30 9.71 24.04
C SER A 195 17.20 8.67 24.73
N SER A 196 17.57 7.59 23.99
CA SER A 196 18.36 6.50 24.51
C SER A 196 19.30 5.91 23.45
N ARG A 197 20.36 5.21 23.93
CA ARG A 197 21.30 4.45 23.08
C ARG A 197 20.58 3.44 22.17
N THR A 198 19.64 2.68 22.72
CA THR A 198 18.89 1.66 21.97
C THR A 198 18.03 2.32 20.89
N GLU A 199 17.43 3.43 21.20
CA GLU A 199 16.63 4.22 20.24
C GLU A 199 17.53 4.79 19.14
N ALA A 200 18.71 5.31 19.45
CA ALA A 200 19.65 5.80 18.46
C ALA A 200 20.10 4.69 17.48
N VAL A 201 20.35 3.50 17.97
CA VAL A 201 20.67 2.34 17.13
C VAL A 201 19.49 1.96 16.25
N SER A 202 18.28 1.88 16.80
CA SER A 202 17.06 1.58 16.07
C SER A 202 16.76 2.61 14.96
N LEU A 203 16.95 3.88 15.26
CA LEU A 203 16.82 4.97 14.28
C LEU A 203 17.91 4.91 13.22
N GLY A 204 19.16 4.58 13.62
CA GLY A 204 20.29 4.43 12.71
C GLY A 204 20.08 3.30 11.69
N ILE A 205 19.55 2.16 12.13
CA ILE A 205 19.20 1.03 11.24
C ILE A 205 18.09 1.45 10.27
N ARG A 206 17.00 2.02 10.79
CA ARG A 206 15.86 2.47 9.96
C ARG A 206 16.24 3.52 8.92
N ARG A 207 17.22 4.37 9.20
CA ARG A 207 17.70 5.42 8.29
C ARG A 207 18.85 4.95 7.38
N GLY A 208 19.23 3.67 7.42
CA GLY A 208 20.34 3.13 6.62
C GLY A 208 21.72 3.67 7.00
N LEU A 209 21.87 4.27 8.19
CA LEU A 209 23.13 4.77 8.73
C LEU A 209 23.99 3.66 9.36
N VAL A 210 23.40 2.50 9.60
CA VAL A 210 24.00 1.30 10.18
C VAL A 210 23.69 0.12 9.29
N LEU A 211 24.75 -0.61 8.92
CA LEU A 211 24.66 -1.89 8.22
C LEU A 211 24.80 -3.02 9.25
N LEU A 212 23.89 -3.97 9.26
CA LEU A 212 23.92 -5.19 10.07
C LEU A 212 24.63 -6.32 9.34
#